data_dd3ddc87858857c18e6c84a6b67a4d2a
#
_entry.id   dd3ddc87858857c18e6c84a6b67a4d2a
#
_cell.length_a   1.000
_cell.length_b   1.000
_cell.length_c   1.000
_cell.angle_alpha   90.00
_cell.angle_beta   90.00
_cell.angle_gamma   90.00
#
_symmetry.space_group_name_H-M   'P 1'
#
loop_
_entity.id
_entity.type
_entity.pdbx_description
1 polymer ?
#
loop_
_entity_poly.entity_id
_entity_poly.type
_entity_poly.pdbx_seq_one_letter_code
_entity_poly.pdbx_strand_id
1 'polypeptide(L)'
;MKQKKLINVQLKLRDKFLKKGVKMIAPDTVFFSKNTKIGKNVTIEPYVVIADNVSLGNNVRILSFSHLEGVKIESNVNVGPYARLRPGTILKSGSKVGNFVEIKKS
;
A
#
# COMPACT_ATOMS: atom_id res chain seq x y z
N MET A 1 4.30 -26.06 1.71
CA MET A 1 2.86 -26.01 1.69
C MET A 1 2.28 -24.69 2.13
N LYS A 2 2.65 -24.19 3.30
CA LYS A 2 2.23 -22.86 3.74
C LYS A 2 2.70 -21.77 2.77
N GLN A 3 3.94 -21.89 2.29
CA GLN A 3 4.49 -20.93 1.32
C GLN A 3 3.71 -20.91 0.01
N LYS A 4 3.32 -22.07 -0.48
CA LYS A 4 2.54 -22.19 -1.71
C LYS A 4 1.21 -21.47 -1.58
N LYS A 5 0.56 -21.62 -0.42
CA LYS A 5 -0.71 -21.00 -0.13
C LYS A 5 -0.59 -19.48 -0.07
N LEU A 6 0.48 -18.99 0.57
CA LEU A 6 0.76 -17.54 0.66
C LEU A 6 1.03 -16.94 -0.72
N ILE A 7 1.81 -17.65 -1.54
CA ILE A 7 2.11 -17.20 -2.90
C ILE A 7 0.83 -17.11 -3.73
N ASN A 8 -0.04 -18.11 -3.63
CA ASN A 8 -1.30 -18.13 -4.38
C ASN A 8 -2.23 -16.99 -3.96
N VAL A 9 -2.28 -16.68 -2.68
CA VAL A 9 -3.08 -15.56 -2.18
C VAL A 9 -2.56 -14.24 -2.76
N GLN A 10 -1.25 -14.05 -2.76
CA GLN A 10 -0.66 -12.83 -3.31
C GLN A 10 -0.90 -12.71 -4.82
N LEU A 11 -0.79 -13.81 -5.56
CA LEU A 11 -1.06 -13.79 -7.00
C LEU A 11 -2.50 -13.34 -7.28
N LYS A 12 -3.44 -13.83 -6.52
CA LYS A 12 -4.85 -13.45 -6.69
C LYS A 12 -5.09 -11.99 -6.33
N LEU A 13 -4.49 -11.52 -5.25
CA LEU A 13 -4.64 -10.12 -4.81
C LEU A 13 -4.01 -9.16 -5.82
N ARG A 14 -2.82 -9.48 -6.29
CA ARG A 14 -2.13 -8.66 -7.30
C ARG A 14 -2.94 -8.58 -8.59
N ASP A 15 -3.46 -9.72 -9.05
CA ASP A 15 -4.29 -9.77 -10.24
C ASP A 15 -5.56 -8.93 -10.07
N LYS A 16 -6.21 -9.05 -8.94
CA LYS A 16 -7.41 -8.27 -8.61
C LYS A 16 -7.15 -6.78 -8.73
N PHE A 17 -6.05 -6.30 -8.14
CA PHE A 17 -5.76 -4.87 -8.15
C PHE A 17 -5.27 -4.39 -9.51
N LEU A 18 -4.51 -5.20 -10.24
CA LEU A 18 -4.11 -4.86 -11.60
C LEU A 18 -5.34 -4.70 -12.50
N LYS A 19 -6.32 -5.58 -12.37
CA LYS A 19 -7.56 -5.49 -13.13
C LYS A 19 -8.38 -4.25 -12.76
N LYS A 20 -8.25 -3.77 -11.52
CA LYS A 20 -8.92 -2.54 -11.08
C LYS A 20 -8.20 -1.28 -11.54
N GLY A 21 -7.03 -1.41 -12.16
CA GLY A 21 -6.30 -0.28 -12.67
C GLY A 21 -5.19 0.24 -11.75
N VAL A 22 -4.86 -0.49 -10.70
CA VAL A 22 -3.71 -0.14 -9.85
C VAL A 22 -2.44 -0.34 -10.66
N LYS A 23 -1.57 0.66 -10.68
CA LYS A 23 -0.29 0.57 -11.40
C LYS A 23 0.77 0.05 -10.45
N MET A 24 1.38 -1.07 -10.81
CA MET A 24 2.49 -1.65 -10.05
C MET A 24 3.65 -1.88 -11.00
N ILE A 25 4.79 -1.25 -10.69
CA ILE A 25 5.98 -1.36 -11.53
C ILE A 25 6.52 -2.79 -11.49
N ALA A 26 6.53 -3.40 -10.31
CA ALA A 26 7.00 -4.77 -10.14
C ALA A 26 6.02 -5.52 -9.21
N PRO A 27 4.91 -6.04 -9.76
CA PRO A 27 3.86 -6.63 -8.92
C PRO A 27 4.32 -7.72 -7.97
N ASP A 28 5.28 -8.55 -8.36
CA ASP A 28 5.78 -9.64 -7.51
C ASP A 28 6.51 -9.14 -6.26
N THR A 29 6.84 -7.85 -6.20
CA THR A 29 7.52 -7.27 -5.04
C THR A 29 6.57 -6.53 -4.11
N VAL A 30 5.28 -6.53 -4.42
CA VAL A 30 4.26 -5.84 -3.62
C VAL A 30 3.39 -6.87 -2.92
N PHE A 31 3.20 -6.71 -1.62
CA PHE A 31 2.41 -7.64 -0.82
C PHE A 31 1.19 -6.96 -0.25
N PHE A 32 0.03 -7.59 -0.41
CA PHE A 32 -1.26 -7.07 0.05
C PHE A 32 -1.84 -7.96 1.13
N SER A 33 -2.81 -7.43 1.88
CA SER A 33 -3.66 -8.25 2.73
C SER A 33 -5.03 -8.43 2.09
N LYS A 34 -5.81 -9.38 2.61
CA LYS A 34 -7.13 -9.67 2.07
C LYS A 34 -8.10 -8.52 2.25
N ASN A 35 -7.89 -7.69 3.26
CA ASN A 35 -8.77 -6.56 3.55
C ASN A 35 -8.24 -5.22 3.04
N THR A 36 -7.24 -5.23 2.16
CA THR A 36 -6.73 -4.01 1.54
C THR A 36 -7.80 -3.38 0.66
N LYS A 37 -8.01 -2.09 0.81
CA LYS A 37 -8.93 -1.31 -0.04
C LYS A 37 -8.14 -0.26 -0.79
N ILE A 38 -8.35 -0.19 -2.10
CA ILE A 38 -7.59 0.72 -2.96
C ILE A 38 -8.55 1.42 -3.92
N GLY A 39 -8.45 2.74 -3.97
CA GLY A 39 -9.25 3.57 -4.87
C GLY A 39 -8.71 3.58 -6.30
N LYS A 40 -9.03 4.63 -7.02
CA LYS A 40 -8.67 4.77 -8.44
C LYS A 40 -7.34 5.48 -8.61
N ASN A 41 -6.64 5.17 -9.69
CA ASN A 41 -5.41 5.84 -10.10
C ASN A 41 -4.33 5.79 -9.01
N VAL A 42 -4.16 4.62 -8.42
CA VAL A 42 -3.13 4.38 -7.40
C VAL A 42 -1.91 3.77 -8.06
N THR A 43 -0.73 4.26 -7.68
CA THR A 43 0.55 3.74 -8.16
C THR A 43 1.35 3.20 -6.98
N ILE A 44 1.87 1.99 -7.12
CA ILE A 44 2.66 1.35 -6.08
C ILE A 44 4.01 0.95 -6.67
N GLU A 45 5.07 1.46 -6.09
CA GLU A 45 6.44 1.18 -6.52
C GLU A 45 6.92 -0.17 -5.97
N PRO A 46 8.07 -0.68 -6.44
CA PRO A 46 8.58 -1.98 -5.98
C PRO A 46 8.86 -2.02 -4.48
N TYR A 47 8.75 -3.22 -3.91
CA TYR A 47 9.11 -3.51 -2.52
C TYR A 47 8.28 -2.74 -1.52
N VAL A 48 6.96 -2.84 -1.68
CA VAL A 48 5.99 -2.23 -0.76
C VAL A 48 5.21 -3.34 -0.07
N VAL A 49 5.05 -3.21 1.25
CA VAL A 49 4.22 -4.13 2.02
C VAL A 49 2.98 -3.40 2.53
N ILE A 50 1.83 -3.90 2.15
CA ILE A 50 0.55 -3.37 2.61
C ILE A 50 -0.08 -4.43 3.50
N ALA A 51 0.11 -4.26 4.81
CA ALA A 51 -0.39 -5.20 5.80
C ALA A 51 -1.87 -4.97 6.08
N ASP A 52 -2.39 -5.51 7.17
CA ASP A 52 -3.82 -5.50 7.43
C ASP A 52 -4.41 -4.10 7.64
N ASN A 53 -5.67 -3.95 7.26
CA ASN A 53 -6.48 -2.77 7.54
C ASN A 53 -5.93 -1.48 6.93
N VAL A 54 -5.52 -1.56 5.67
CA VAL A 54 -5.05 -0.39 4.92
C VAL A 54 -6.10 0.02 3.90
N SER A 55 -6.39 1.31 3.86
CA SER A 55 -7.31 1.90 2.89
C SER A 55 -6.60 3.03 2.17
N LEU A 56 -6.54 2.94 0.85
CA LEU A 56 -5.92 3.96 0.00
C LEU A 56 -7.00 4.65 -0.82
N GLY A 57 -7.02 5.97 -0.77
CA GLY A 57 -7.94 6.77 -1.58
C GLY A 57 -7.50 6.85 -3.04
N ASN A 58 -8.06 7.81 -3.76
CA ASN A 58 -7.74 8.00 -5.18
C ASN A 58 -6.45 8.80 -5.35
N ASN A 59 -5.73 8.55 -6.43
CA ASN A 59 -4.52 9.30 -6.80
C ASN A 59 -3.45 9.23 -5.69
N VAL A 60 -3.29 8.06 -5.07
CA VAL A 60 -2.29 7.83 -4.05
C VAL A 60 -1.07 7.18 -4.68
N ARG A 61 0.12 7.60 -4.28
CA ARG A 61 1.37 6.96 -4.69
C ARG A 61 2.09 6.44 -3.47
N ILE A 62 2.42 5.16 -3.51
CA ILE A 62 3.21 4.52 -2.45
C ILE A 62 4.58 4.24 -3.04
N LEU A 63 5.59 4.90 -2.53
CA LEU A 63 6.95 4.79 -3.05
C LEU A 63 7.70 3.65 -2.37
N SER A 64 8.80 3.22 -3.00
CA SER A 64 9.51 1.98 -2.67
C SER A 64 9.92 1.87 -1.21
N PHE A 65 9.96 0.64 -0.72
CA PHE A 65 10.42 0.28 0.60
C PHE A 65 9.56 0.87 1.72
N SER A 66 8.27 1.02 1.46
CA SER A 66 7.32 1.50 2.46
C SER A 66 6.53 0.33 3.03
N HIS A 67 6.17 0.45 4.31
CA HIS A 67 5.39 -0.54 5.03
C HIS A 67 4.19 0.14 5.67
N LEU A 68 2.99 -0.32 5.32
CA LEU A 68 1.74 0.28 5.80
C LEU A 68 0.94 -0.75 6.57
N GLU A 69 0.42 -0.36 7.73
CA GLU A 69 -0.44 -1.22 8.51
C GLU A 69 -1.46 -0.38 9.27
N GLY A 70 -2.74 -0.76 9.19
CA GLY A 70 -3.80 -0.11 9.95
C GLY A 70 -3.96 1.37 9.67
N VAL A 71 -3.74 1.80 8.43
CA VAL A 71 -3.75 3.22 8.07
C VAL A 71 -4.85 3.54 7.09
N LYS A 72 -5.36 4.76 7.21
CA LYS A 72 -6.29 5.31 6.23
C LYS A 72 -5.59 6.46 5.52
N ILE A 73 -5.42 6.32 4.21
CA ILE A 73 -4.78 7.32 3.38
C ILE A 73 -5.84 7.90 2.46
N GLU A 74 -6.10 9.20 2.60
CA GLU A 74 -7.09 9.88 1.78
C GLU A 74 -6.52 10.16 0.39
N SER A 75 -7.26 10.87 -0.44
CA SER A 75 -6.88 11.05 -1.84
C SER A 75 -5.73 12.04 -2.01
N ASN A 76 -4.98 11.88 -3.11
CA ASN A 76 -3.90 12.79 -3.50
C ASN A 76 -2.77 12.83 -2.48
N VAL A 77 -2.34 11.66 -2.01
CA VAL A 77 -1.28 11.54 -1.01
C VAL A 77 -0.10 10.78 -1.60
N ASN A 78 1.11 11.25 -1.32
CA ASN A 78 2.35 10.54 -1.66
C ASN A 78 3.00 10.06 -0.37
N VAL A 79 3.39 8.78 -0.34
CA VAL A 79 3.97 8.15 0.84
C VAL A 79 5.33 7.55 0.47
N GLY A 80 6.34 7.91 1.23
CA GLY A 80 7.67 7.33 1.07
C GLY A 80 8.56 8.12 0.14
N PRO A 81 9.67 7.52 -0.35
CA PRO A 81 10.06 6.13 -0.06
C PRO A 81 10.51 5.93 1.39
N TYR A 82 10.66 4.66 1.79
CA TYR A 82 11.14 4.30 3.13
C TYR A 82 10.25 4.84 4.25
N ALA A 83 8.95 4.78 4.06
CA ALA A 83 8.00 5.21 5.08
C ALA A 83 7.44 4.00 5.81
N ARG A 84 7.28 4.13 7.11
CA ARG A 84 6.59 3.12 7.91
C ARG A 84 5.41 3.77 8.62
N LEU A 85 4.21 3.37 8.21
CA LEU A 85 2.99 3.89 8.81
C LEU A 85 2.36 2.80 9.67
N ARG A 86 2.12 3.14 10.92
CA ARG A 86 1.65 2.18 11.93
C ARG A 86 0.17 2.35 12.20
N PRO A 87 -0.46 1.34 12.84
CA PRO A 87 -1.91 1.38 13.08
C PRO A 87 -2.38 2.65 13.77
N GLY A 88 -3.51 3.16 13.32
CA GLY A 88 -4.11 4.39 13.83
C GLY A 88 -3.75 5.64 13.07
N THR A 89 -2.87 5.54 12.08
CA THR A 89 -2.47 6.69 11.28
C THR A 89 -3.54 7.03 10.25
N ILE A 90 -3.86 8.32 10.14
CA ILE A 90 -4.74 8.85 9.10
C ILE A 90 -3.99 9.96 8.38
N LEU A 91 -3.78 9.80 7.07
CA LEU A 91 -3.16 10.83 6.25
C LEU A 91 -4.26 11.55 5.47
N LYS A 92 -4.40 12.83 5.71
CA LYS A 92 -5.42 13.64 5.06
C LYS A 92 -5.05 13.95 3.62
N SER A 93 -6.05 14.28 2.81
CA SER A 93 -5.86 14.59 1.39
C SER A 93 -4.77 15.63 1.17
N GLY A 94 -3.91 15.37 0.22
CA GLY A 94 -2.81 16.26 -0.13
C GLY A 94 -1.57 16.14 0.73
N SER A 95 -1.57 15.25 1.73
CA SER A 95 -0.40 15.05 2.60
C SER A 95 0.77 14.45 1.83
N LYS A 96 1.98 14.72 2.32
CA LYS A 96 3.20 14.10 1.79
C LYS A 96 4.01 13.56 2.95
N VAL A 97 4.41 12.30 2.84
CA VAL A 97 5.24 11.66 3.84
C VAL A 97 6.57 11.30 3.17
N GLY A 98 7.66 11.86 3.67
CA GLY A 98 8.97 11.73 3.02
C GLY A 98 9.74 10.50 3.44
N ASN A 99 11.08 10.57 3.21
CA ASN A 99 12.01 9.48 3.43
C ASN A 99 12.21 9.17 4.91
N PHE A 100 12.37 7.88 5.21
CA PHE A 100 12.75 7.41 6.54
C PHE A 100 11.83 7.92 7.65
N VAL A 101 10.55 8.05 7.32
CA VAL A 101 9.54 8.51 8.26
C VAL A 101 8.84 7.32 8.87
N GLU A 102 8.71 7.34 10.19
CA GLU A 102 7.88 6.38 10.90
C GLU A 102 6.79 7.15 11.63
N ILE A 103 5.53 6.88 11.27
CA ILE A 103 4.39 7.51 11.89
C ILE A 103 3.65 6.46 12.70
N LYS A 104 3.57 6.65 14.00
CA LYS A 104 2.90 5.73 14.92
C LYS A 104 1.42 6.04 15.06
N LYS A 105 1.09 7.33 15.07
CA LYS A 105 -0.29 7.76 15.23
C LYS A 105 -0.35 9.24 14.87
N SER A 106 -1.33 9.62 14.09
CA SER A 106 -1.48 11.03 13.73
C SER A 106 -2.49 11.74 14.61
#